data_9d2a86a9e9befb1a898f9ccec62ee817
#
_entry.id   9d2a86a9e9befb1a898f9ccec62ee817
#
_cell.length_a   1.000
_cell.length_b   1.000
_cell.length_c   1.000
_cell.angle_alpha   90.00
_cell.angle_beta   90.00
_cell.angle_gamma   90.00
#
_symmetry.space_group_name_H-M   'P 1'
#
loop_
_entity.id
_entity.type
_entity.pdbx_description
1 polymer ?
#
loop_
_entity_poly.entity_id
_entity_poly.type
_entity_poly.pdbx_seq_one_letter_code
_entity_poly.pdbx_strand_id
1 'polypeptide(L)'
;MKTFTKLALCTAVAAGFAILPSAVSAESTMAYPEKCKSEDMDMSKADMPSDGMPMGDMTDYQKASMDGMKSMHMNMMQGMMKKDADVSFVCGMIAHHMGAISMSEVELKYGDNEEAKQMAQKVIEAQKKEIEEMSKWVDKEVK
;
A
#
# COMPACT_ATOMS: atom_id res chain seq x y z
N MET A 1 -62.14 -1.75 50.85
CA MET A 1 -60.93 -2.40 50.43
C MET A 1 -60.46 -1.72 49.16
N LYS A 2 -59.38 -0.93 49.20
CA LYS A 2 -58.88 -0.10 48.09
C LYS A 2 -57.64 -0.76 47.53
N THR A 3 -57.72 -1.28 46.31
CA THR A 3 -56.63 -1.87 45.57
C THR A 3 -55.89 -0.77 44.82
N PHE A 4 -54.63 -0.54 45.21
CA PHE A 4 -53.71 0.37 44.48
C PHE A 4 -52.99 -0.41 43.38
N THR A 5 -53.32 -0.05 42.15
CA THR A 5 -52.59 -0.54 40.95
C THR A 5 -51.34 0.33 40.78
N LYS A 6 -50.16 -0.28 40.94
CA LYS A 6 -48.87 0.37 40.64
C LYS A 6 -48.58 0.29 39.15
N LEU A 7 -48.58 1.44 38.50
CA LEU A 7 -48.15 1.60 37.11
C LEU A 7 -46.63 1.67 37.07
N ALA A 8 -45.96 0.67 36.50
CA ALA A 8 -44.51 0.65 36.28
C ALA A 8 -44.20 1.37 34.96
N LEU A 9 -43.50 2.49 35.05
CA LEU A 9 -43.00 3.28 33.91
C LEU A 9 -41.70 2.68 33.44
N CYS A 10 -41.68 1.93 32.32
CA CYS A 10 -40.49 1.46 31.68
C CYS A 10 -39.91 2.58 30.81
N THR A 11 -38.86 3.22 31.26
CA THR A 11 -38.04 4.13 30.45
C THR A 11 -37.06 3.31 29.59
N ALA A 12 -37.36 3.24 28.29
CA ALA A 12 -36.43 2.68 27.33
C ALA A 12 -35.31 3.69 27.04
N VAL A 13 -34.09 3.40 27.52
CA VAL A 13 -32.89 4.13 27.16
C VAL A 13 -32.45 3.63 25.79
N ALA A 14 -32.70 4.38 24.76
CA ALA A 14 -32.15 4.14 23.43
C ALA A 14 -30.64 4.58 23.44
N ALA A 15 -29.73 3.62 23.59
CA ALA A 15 -28.31 3.85 23.38
C ALA A 15 -28.04 4.02 21.88
N GLY A 16 -27.95 5.26 21.43
CA GLY A 16 -27.53 5.58 20.07
C GLY A 16 -26.04 5.23 19.90
N PHE A 17 -25.77 4.17 19.16
CA PHE A 17 -24.43 3.87 18.67
C PHE A 17 -24.09 4.89 17.58
N ALA A 18 -23.33 5.93 17.95
CA ALA A 18 -22.70 6.82 16.97
C ALA A 18 -21.58 6.04 16.30
N ILE A 19 -21.83 5.59 15.06
CA ILE A 19 -20.75 5.09 14.18
C ILE A 19 -19.94 6.31 13.77
N LEU A 20 -18.82 6.54 14.45
CA LEU A 20 -17.82 7.49 14.00
C LEU A 20 -17.24 6.94 12.70
N PRO A 21 -17.20 7.74 11.61
CA PRO A 21 -16.43 7.34 10.44
C PRO A 21 -14.98 7.22 10.88
N SER A 22 -14.44 6.00 10.79
CA SER A 22 -13.00 5.78 10.92
C SER A 22 -12.33 6.65 9.87
N ALA A 23 -11.63 7.70 10.30
CA ALA A 23 -10.73 8.44 9.44
C ALA A 23 -9.73 7.43 8.91
N VAL A 24 -9.82 7.12 7.61
CA VAL A 24 -8.76 6.43 6.89
C VAL A 24 -7.55 7.32 7.03
N SER A 25 -6.64 6.96 7.93
CA SER A 25 -5.35 7.61 8.07
C SER A 25 -4.70 7.63 6.70
N ALA A 26 -4.29 8.82 6.27
CA ALA A 26 -3.43 8.98 5.10
C ALA A 26 -2.28 7.99 5.25
N GLU A 27 -2.26 7.02 4.36
CA GLU A 27 -1.33 5.92 4.35
C GLU A 27 0.08 6.48 4.22
N SER A 28 0.90 6.23 5.21
CA SER A 28 2.33 6.47 5.16
C SER A 28 2.87 5.62 4.02
N THR A 29 3.08 6.22 2.85
CA THR A 29 3.78 5.57 1.75
C THR A 29 5.15 5.16 2.27
N MET A 30 5.38 3.85 2.42
CA MET A 30 6.67 3.33 2.86
C MET A 30 7.73 3.81 1.87
N ALA A 31 8.73 4.54 2.38
CA ALA A 31 9.81 5.02 1.52
C ALA A 31 10.77 3.87 1.19
N TYR A 32 11.24 3.86 -0.05
CA TYR A 32 12.30 2.93 -0.45
C TYR A 32 13.58 3.23 0.34
N PRO A 33 14.24 2.22 0.98
CA PRO A 33 15.37 2.46 1.86
C PRO A 33 16.52 3.18 1.17
N GLU A 34 17.09 4.20 1.82
CA GLU A 34 18.21 4.97 1.27
C GLU A 34 19.43 4.09 0.94
N LYS A 35 19.72 3.09 1.80
CA LYS A 35 20.80 2.13 1.56
C LYS A 35 20.61 1.24 0.33
N CYS A 36 19.39 1.14 -0.18
CA CYS A 36 19.06 0.46 -1.43
C CYS A 36 19.21 1.35 -2.66
N LYS A 37 19.30 2.67 -2.51
CA LYS A 37 19.50 3.58 -3.63
C LYS A 37 20.92 3.47 -4.17
N SER A 38 21.09 3.64 -5.49
CA SER A 38 22.39 3.66 -6.19
C SER A 38 22.77 5.11 -6.50
N GLU A 39 23.94 5.54 -6.06
CA GLU A 39 24.46 6.91 -6.28
C GLU A 39 24.78 7.19 -7.77
N ASP A 40 25.08 6.15 -8.54
CA ASP A 40 25.51 6.25 -9.94
C ASP A 40 24.35 6.33 -10.95
N MET A 41 23.09 6.25 -10.50
CA MET A 41 21.96 6.22 -11.40
C MET A 41 21.17 7.53 -11.35
N ASP A 42 21.35 8.35 -12.39
CA ASP A 42 20.50 9.53 -12.62
C ASP A 42 19.13 9.07 -13.15
N MET A 43 18.20 8.85 -12.24
CA MET A 43 16.84 8.39 -12.54
C MET A 43 16.04 9.41 -13.36
N SER A 44 16.50 10.65 -13.47
CA SER A 44 15.86 11.66 -14.32
C SER A 44 16.04 11.37 -15.81
N LYS A 45 16.99 10.51 -16.15
CA LYS A 45 17.33 10.07 -17.53
C LYS A 45 16.85 8.65 -17.85
N ALA A 46 16.22 7.96 -16.91
CA ALA A 46 15.62 6.66 -17.15
C ALA A 46 14.32 6.85 -17.94
N ASP A 47 14.46 6.97 -19.26
CA ASP A 47 13.34 6.97 -20.18
C ASP A 47 12.70 5.58 -20.16
N MET A 48 11.57 5.46 -19.48
CA MET A 48 10.69 4.31 -19.68
C MET A 48 10.12 4.45 -21.08
N PRO A 49 10.26 3.44 -21.95
CA PRO A 49 9.64 3.52 -23.26
C PRO A 49 8.12 3.63 -23.08
N SER A 50 7.63 4.84 -23.16
CA SER A 50 6.20 5.14 -23.29
C SER A 50 5.74 4.97 -24.72
N ASP A 51 6.64 4.51 -25.60
CA ASP A 51 6.40 4.39 -27.03
C ASP A 51 5.39 3.28 -27.30
N GLY A 52 4.14 3.67 -27.46
CA GLY A 52 3.10 2.83 -28.05
C GLY A 52 1.78 2.73 -27.30
N MET A 53 1.65 3.25 -26.08
CA MET A 53 0.33 3.34 -25.45
C MET A 53 -0.28 4.73 -25.66
N PRO A 54 -1.47 4.81 -26.29
CA PRO A 54 -2.18 6.07 -26.43
C PRO A 54 -2.62 6.56 -25.03
N MET A 55 -1.85 7.47 -24.45
CA MET A 55 -2.11 8.04 -23.12
C MET A 55 -3.43 8.82 -23.04
N GLY A 56 -4.05 9.14 -24.20
CA GLY A 56 -5.24 9.99 -24.27
C GLY A 56 -6.52 9.37 -23.71
N ASP A 57 -6.65 8.04 -23.75
CA ASP A 57 -7.91 7.34 -23.44
C ASP A 57 -7.83 6.47 -22.17
N MET A 58 -6.76 6.61 -21.36
CA MET A 58 -6.60 5.82 -20.15
C MET A 58 -7.55 6.29 -19.04
N THR A 59 -8.18 5.32 -18.39
CA THR A 59 -8.97 5.55 -17.16
C THR A 59 -8.08 5.96 -16.00
N ASP A 60 -8.66 6.52 -14.94
CA ASP A 60 -7.89 6.93 -13.76
C ASP A 60 -7.21 5.75 -13.06
N TYR A 61 -7.83 4.56 -13.03
CA TYR A 61 -7.20 3.38 -12.46
C TYR A 61 -6.01 2.91 -13.29
N GLN A 62 -6.09 2.99 -14.62
CA GLN A 62 -4.97 2.63 -15.49
C GLN A 62 -3.78 3.58 -15.29
N LYS A 63 -4.03 4.89 -15.18
CA LYS A 63 -2.99 5.88 -14.86
C LYS A 63 -2.34 5.57 -13.51
N ALA A 64 -3.15 5.35 -12.47
CA ALA A 64 -2.64 5.01 -11.14
C ALA A 64 -1.81 3.73 -11.14
N SER A 65 -2.24 2.70 -11.89
CA SER A 65 -1.49 1.45 -12.05
C SER A 65 -0.15 1.67 -12.74
N MET A 66 -0.13 2.47 -13.81
CA MET A 66 1.11 2.81 -14.53
C MET A 66 2.10 3.59 -13.66
N ASP A 67 1.62 4.54 -12.87
CA ASP A 67 2.46 5.30 -11.95
C ASP A 67 3.10 4.40 -10.87
N GLY A 68 2.33 3.47 -10.31
CA GLY A 68 2.84 2.46 -9.38
C GLY A 68 3.88 1.54 -10.01
N MET A 69 3.64 1.05 -11.23
CA MET A 69 4.58 0.22 -11.97
C MET A 69 5.87 0.98 -12.31
N LYS A 70 5.78 2.25 -12.70
CA LYS A 70 6.95 3.10 -12.95
C LYS A 70 7.80 3.26 -11.70
N SER A 71 7.17 3.56 -10.56
CA SER A 71 7.87 3.69 -9.27
C SER A 71 8.55 2.39 -8.86
N MET A 72 7.85 1.25 -8.98
CA MET A 72 8.41 -0.08 -8.72
C MET A 72 9.63 -0.35 -9.60
N HIS A 73 9.50 -0.13 -10.91
CA HIS A 73 10.60 -0.37 -11.86
C HIS A 73 11.84 0.46 -11.52
N MET A 74 11.68 1.75 -11.24
CA MET A 74 12.79 2.63 -10.87
C MET A 74 13.50 2.15 -9.60
N ASN A 75 12.76 1.78 -8.57
CA ASN A 75 13.33 1.27 -7.33
C ASN A 75 14.01 -0.10 -7.53
N MET A 76 13.42 -0.99 -8.32
CA MET A 76 14.04 -2.27 -8.68
C MET A 76 15.37 -2.08 -9.40
N MET A 77 15.43 -1.18 -10.37
CA MET A 77 16.68 -0.88 -11.08
C MET A 77 17.76 -0.40 -10.11
N GLN A 78 17.44 0.45 -9.15
CA GLN A 78 18.38 0.87 -8.12
C GLN A 78 18.90 -0.30 -7.26
N GLY A 79 18.00 -1.19 -6.82
CA GLY A 79 18.37 -2.40 -6.07
C GLY A 79 19.26 -3.32 -6.89
N MET A 80 18.91 -3.58 -8.13
CA MET A 80 19.67 -4.46 -9.02
C MET A 80 21.10 -3.97 -9.34
N MET A 81 21.38 -2.67 -9.18
CA MET A 81 22.72 -2.10 -9.39
C MET A 81 23.64 -2.26 -8.17
N LYS A 82 23.17 -2.83 -7.07
CA LYS A 82 24.05 -3.14 -5.93
C LYS A 82 25.05 -4.21 -6.31
N LYS A 83 26.32 -4.03 -5.89
CA LYS A 83 27.42 -4.94 -6.24
C LYS A 83 27.36 -6.28 -5.52
N ASP A 84 26.83 -6.27 -4.31
CA ASP A 84 26.61 -7.46 -3.52
C ASP A 84 25.28 -8.12 -3.93
N ALA A 85 25.30 -9.43 -4.22
CA ALA A 85 24.17 -10.16 -4.75
C ALA A 85 23.01 -10.27 -3.74
N ASP A 86 23.34 -10.44 -2.44
CA ASP A 86 22.32 -10.54 -1.40
C ASP A 86 21.64 -9.19 -1.18
N VAL A 87 22.43 -8.11 -1.15
CA VAL A 87 21.91 -6.73 -1.07
C VAL A 87 21.06 -6.40 -2.29
N SER A 88 21.52 -6.78 -3.49
CA SER A 88 20.79 -6.58 -4.74
C SER A 88 19.43 -7.30 -4.70
N PHE A 89 19.42 -8.55 -4.26
CA PHE A 89 18.18 -9.34 -4.13
C PHE A 89 17.22 -8.70 -3.14
N VAL A 90 17.67 -8.40 -1.92
CA VAL A 90 16.79 -7.86 -0.87
C VAL A 90 16.24 -6.48 -1.25
N CYS A 91 17.08 -5.60 -1.80
CA CYS A 91 16.64 -4.29 -2.27
C CYS A 91 15.66 -4.39 -3.45
N GLY A 92 15.89 -5.32 -4.37
CA GLY A 92 14.96 -5.59 -5.46
C GLY A 92 13.61 -6.11 -4.97
N MET A 93 13.62 -7.01 -3.98
CA MET A 93 12.39 -7.55 -3.38
C MET A 93 11.60 -6.50 -2.60
N ILE A 94 12.25 -5.58 -1.88
CA ILE A 94 11.58 -4.44 -1.25
C ILE A 94 10.83 -3.63 -2.30
N ALA A 95 11.48 -3.29 -3.41
CA ALA A 95 10.86 -2.55 -4.50
C ALA A 95 9.66 -3.29 -5.12
N HIS A 96 9.80 -4.59 -5.34
CA HIS A 96 8.73 -5.45 -5.85
C HIS A 96 7.51 -5.47 -4.91
N HIS A 97 7.74 -5.60 -3.61
CA HIS A 97 6.69 -5.61 -2.58
C HIS A 97 5.96 -4.25 -2.50
N MET A 98 6.70 -3.16 -2.61
CA MET A 98 6.11 -1.82 -2.72
C MET A 98 5.20 -1.70 -3.95
N GLY A 99 5.60 -2.30 -5.07
CA GLY A 99 4.77 -2.38 -6.27
C GLY A 99 3.48 -3.18 -6.05
N ALA A 100 3.55 -4.31 -5.34
CA ALA A 100 2.38 -5.12 -4.99
C ALA A 100 1.41 -4.35 -4.08
N ILE A 101 1.92 -3.56 -3.12
CA ILE A 101 1.10 -2.66 -2.30
C ILE A 101 0.40 -1.63 -3.18
N SER A 102 1.13 -0.95 -4.07
CA SER A 102 0.56 0.06 -4.97
C SER A 102 -0.57 -0.51 -5.85
N MET A 103 -0.39 -1.71 -6.42
CA MET A 103 -1.45 -2.37 -7.19
C MET A 103 -2.68 -2.70 -6.33
N SER A 104 -2.45 -3.13 -5.10
CA SER A 104 -3.52 -3.45 -4.15
C SER A 104 -4.29 -2.21 -3.72
N GLU A 105 -3.62 -1.07 -3.53
CA GLU A 105 -4.24 0.22 -3.25
C GLU A 105 -5.11 0.71 -4.41
N VAL A 106 -4.68 0.49 -5.65
CA VAL A 106 -5.50 0.76 -6.84
C VAL A 106 -6.76 -0.09 -6.84
N GLU A 107 -6.67 -1.39 -6.52
CA GLU A 107 -7.84 -2.27 -6.39
C GLU A 107 -8.79 -1.78 -5.29
N LEU A 108 -8.29 -1.42 -4.11
CA LEU A 108 -9.12 -0.90 -3.02
C LEU A 108 -9.86 0.39 -3.41
N LYS A 109 -9.23 1.22 -4.24
CA LYS A 109 -9.79 2.52 -4.65
C LYS A 109 -10.79 2.43 -5.79
N TYR A 110 -10.51 1.59 -6.78
CA TYR A 110 -11.24 1.58 -8.05
C TYR A 110 -12.02 0.29 -8.32
N GLY A 111 -11.69 -0.81 -7.64
CA GLY A 111 -12.38 -2.07 -7.76
C GLY A 111 -13.79 -2.00 -7.17
N ASP A 112 -14.67 -2.87 -7.63
CA ASP A 112 -16.06 -3.01 -7.16
C ASP A 112 -16.37 -4.42 -6.60
N ASN A 113 -15.46 -5.36 -6.79
CA ASN A 113 -15.59 -6.72 -6.29
C ASN A 113 -15.04 -6.86 -4.86
N GLU A 114 -15.90 -7.19 -3.90
CA GLU A 114 -15.53 -7.29 -2.49
C GLU A 114 -14.50 -8.39 -2.20
N GLU A 115 -14.52 -9.50 -2.95
CA GLU A 115 -13.55 -10.58 -2.78
C GLU A 115 -12.15 -10.12 -3.25
N ALA A 116 -12.07 -9.42 -4.39
CA ALA A 116 -10.83 -8.83 -4.89
C ALA A 116 -10.26 -7.80 -3.91
N LYS A 117 -11.10 -6.93 -3.35
CA LYS A 117 -10.68 -5.97 -2.31
C LYS A 117 -10.16 -6.65 -1.04
N GLN A 118 -10.81 -7.73 -0.60
CA GLN A 118 -10.31 -8.51 0.54
C GLN A 118 -8.95 -9.17 0.25
N MET A 119 -8.72 -9.64 -0.99
CA MET A 119 -7.40 -10.13 -1.40
C MET A 119 -6.36 -9.01 -1.39
N ALA A 120 -6.69 -7.84 -1.95
CA ALA A 120 -5.81 -6.67 -1.96
C ALA A 120 -5.42 -6.24 -0.55
N GLN A 121 -6.36 -6.20 0.40
CA GLN A 121 -6.07 -5.87 1.79
C GLN A 121 -5.09 -6.86 2.43
N LYS A 122 -5.26 -8.16 2.21
CA LYS A 122 -4.35 -9.20 2.71
C LYS A 122 -2.94 -9.07 2.10
N VAL A 123 -2.87 -8.72 0.82
CA VAL A 123 -1.58 -8.46 0.15
C VAL A 123 -0.87 -7.29 0.83
N ILE A 124 -1.55 -6.16 1.03
CA ILE A 124 -0.96 -4.99 1.69
C ILE A 124 -0.39 -5.35 3.07
N GLU A 125 -1.15 -6.07 3.89
CA GLU A 125 -0.71 -6.46 5.24
C GLU A 125 0.51 -7.38 5.21
N ALA A 126 0.52 -8.38 4.34
CA ALA A 126 1.64 -9.31 4.20
C ALA A 126 2.90 -8.58 3.67
N GLN A 127 2.75 -7.78 2.62
CA GLN A 127 3.87 -7.08 1.99
C GLN A 127 4.50 -6.03 2.92
N LYS A 128 3.70 -5.30 3.70
CA LYS A 128 4.23 -4.35 4.71
C LYS A 128 5.12 -5.04 5.73
N LYS A 129 4.70 -6.20 6.24
CA LYS A 129 5.50 -6.98 7.19
C LYS A 129 6.82 -7.45 6.57
N GLU A 130 6.78 -7.99 5.37
CA GLU A 130 7.97 -8.48 4.68
C GLU A 130 8.94 -7.34 4.34
N ILE A 131 8.45 -6.18 3.92
CA ILE A 131 9.28 -4.97 3.69
C ILE A 131 9.97 -4.57 5.00
N GLU A 132 9.27 -4.57 6.12
CA GLU A 132 9.87 -4.22 7.42
C GLU A 132 10.99 -5.19 7.81
N GLU A 133 10.80 -6.49 7.60
CA GLU A 133 11.81 -7.52 7.87
C GLU A 133 13.04 -7.34 6.97
N MET A 134 12.83 -7.15 5.67
CA MET A 134 13.89 -6.91 4.69
C MET A 134 14.64 -5.59 4.94
N SER A 135 13.92 -4.53 5.33
CA SER A 135 14.55 -3.24 5.66
C SER A 135 15.47 -3.35 6.88
N LYS A 136 15.06 -4.06 7.92
CA LYS A 136 15.91 -4.35 9.10
C LYS A 136 17.17 -5.13 8.71
N TRP A 137 17.05 -6.07 7.77
CA TRP A 137 18.19 -6.80 7.25
C TRP A 137 19.14 -5.86 6.50
N VAL A 138 18.63 -5.00 5.61
CA VAL A 138 19.43 -4.00 4.88
C VAL A 138 20.15 -3.06 5.86
N ASP A 139 19.47 -2.60 6.90
CA ASP A 139 20.07 -1.71 7.89
C ASP A 139 21.23 -2.35 8.65
N LYS A 140 21.18 -3.66 8.84
CA LYS A 140 22.22 -4.44 9.52
C LYS A 140 23.40 -4.74 8.62
N GLU A 141 23.15 -5.18 7.37
CA GLU A 141 24.18 -5.74 6.49
C GLU A 141 24.87 -4.68 5.61
N VAL A 142 24.14 -3.60 5.23
CA VAL A 142 24.69 -2.53 4.39
C VAL A 142 25.31 -1.44 5.27
N LYS A 143 26.63 -1.34 5.21
CA LYS A 143 27.42 -0.34 5.96
C LYS A 143 27.44 1.00 5.26
#